data_d2d75f40291d7e3113b029e9e37dac2a
#
_entry.id   d2d75f40291d7e3113b029e9e37dac2a
#
_cell.length_a   1.000
_cell.length_b   1.000
_cell.length_c   1.000
_cell.angle_alpha   90.00
_cell.angle_beta   90.00
_cell.angle_gamma   90.00
#
_symmetry.space_group_name_H-M   'P 1'
#
loop_
_entity.id
_entity.type
_entity.pdbx_description
1 polymer ?
#
loop_
_entity_poly.entity_id
_entity_poly.type
_entity_poly.pdbx_seq_one_letter_code
_entity_poly.pdbx_strand_id
1 'polypeptide(L)'
;MDTEIELKFLVSDAVVPLIPALITQFAKTVTNKPSRSLQNAYYDTPSRELRALDIGLRTRCCDNQCEQTIKLAGEVVGGLHQRPEYNLPLEGTRPDLLAFDAAIWPHGMQVGSIADNLYPIFSTNFIRRTWLIETDSGAKIEVVLDKGEISASG
;
A
#
# COMPACT_ATOMS: atom_id res chain seq x y z
N MET A 1 -0.91 11.57 -9.90
CA MET A 1 -1.85 10.45 -9.61
C MET A 1 -1.36 9.20 -10.32
N ASP A 2 -1.25 8.14 -9.57
CA ASP A 2 -0.97 6.82 -10.11
C ASP A 2 -2.23 5.95 -10.00
N THR A 3 -2.38 5.02 -10.94
CA THR A 3 -3.40 3.98 -10.84
C THR A 3 -2.72 2.69 -10.45
N GLU A 4 -3.04 2.18 -9.27
CA GLU A 4 -2.52 0.92 -8.80
C GLU A 4 -3.39 -0.24 -9.32
N ILE A 5 -2.74 -1.20 -9.95
CA ILE A 5 -3.36 -2.43 -10.43
C ILE A 5 -2.63 -3.58 -9.75
N GLU A 6 -3.31 -4.31 -8.87
CA GLU A 6 -2.67 -5.37 -8.10
C GLU A 6 -3.54 -6.60 -7.89
N LEU A 7 -2.87 -7.75 -7.75
CA LEU A 7 -3.41 -8.97 -7.20
C LEU A 7 -2.71 -9.23 -5.87
N LYS A 8 -3.48 -9.61 -4.85
CA LYS A 8 -2.97 -9.87 -3.52
C LYS A 8 -3.34 -11.26 -3.04
N PHE A 9 -2.36 -12.00 -2.52
CA PHE A 9 -2.53 -13.37 -2.06
C PHE A 9 -1.93 -13.54 -0.67
N LEU A 10 -2.55 -14.40 0.13
CA LEU A 10 -1.91 -14.97 1.32
C LEU A 10 -1.21 -16.26 0.92
N VAL A 11 0.04 -16.42 1.37
CA VAL A 11 0.82 -17.63 1.11
C VAL A 11 1.21 -18.28 2.42
N SER A 12 1.26 -19.62 2.42
CA SER A 12 1.73 -20.37 3.59
C SER A 12 3.25 -20.31 3.71
N ASP A 13 3.76 -20.52 4.91
CA ASP A 13 5.21 -20.57 5.16
C ASP A 13 5.92 -21.63 4.33
N ALA A 14 5.22 -22.72 4.00
CA ALA A 14 5.78 -23.79 3.15
C ALA A 14 6.02 -23.34 1.71
N VAL A 15 5.25 -22.38 1.21
CA VAL A 15 5.36 -21.87 -0.16
C VAL A 15 6.43 -20.79 -0.28
N VAL A 16 6.70 -20.03 0.77
CA VAL A 16 7.63 -18.91 0.75
C VAL A 16 9.00 -19.26 0.15
N PRO A 17 9.67 -20.37 0.52
CA PRO A 17 10.97 -20.74 -0.06
C PRO A 17 10.92 -21.07 -1.55
N LEU A 18 9.75 -21.39 -2.08
CA LEU A 18 9.58 -21.80 -3.48
C LEU A 18 9.36 -20.60 -4.42
N ILE A 19 9.01 -19.43 -3.88
CA ILE A 19 8.63 -18.27 -4.68
C ILE A 19 9.74 -17.80 -5.62
N PRO A 20 11.01 -17.67 -5.20
CA PRO A 20 12.05 -17.22 -6.13
C PRO A 20 12.21 -18.13 -7.35
N ALA A 21 12.16 -19.45 -7.17
CA ALA A 21 12.25 -20.38 -8.28
C ALA A 21 11.04 -20.32 -9.21
N LEU A 22 9.83 -20.16 -8.66
CA LEU A 22 8.61 -20.01 -9.43
C LEU A 22 8.65 -18.72 -10.28
N ILE A 23 9.10 -17.62 -9.71
CA ILE A 23 9.25 -16.35 -10.44
C ILE A 23 10.21 -16.53 -11.62
N THR A 24 11.37 -17.14 -11.39
CA THR A 24 12.36 -17.39 -12.44
C THR A 24 11.80 -18.30 -13.55
N GLN A 25 10.95 -19.26 -13.20
CA GLN A 25 10.34 -20.18 -14.15
C GLN A 25 9.41 -19.46 -15.15
N PHE A 26 8.65 -18.45 -14.69
CA PHE A 26 7.63 -17.78 -15.49
C PHE A 26 8.07 -16.45 -16.11
N ALA A 27 9.22 -15.93 -15.69
CA ALA A 27 9.72 -14.65 -16.17
C ALA A 27 10.76 -14.82 -17.26
N LYS A 28 10.71 -13.95 -18.27
CA LYS A 28 11.78 -13.83 -19.28
C LYS A 28 13.03 -13.21 -18.65
N THR A 29 12.84 -12.14 -17.89
CA THR A 29 13.90 -11.47 -17.12
C THR A 29 13.45 -11.19 -15.71
N VAL A 30 14.37 -11.28 -14.76
CA VAL A 30 14.12 -11.00 -13.34
C VAL A 30 15.20 -10.07 -12.81
N THR A 31 14.77 -8.99 -12.17
CA THR A 31 15.66 -8.10 -11.42
C THR A 31 15.26 -8.16 -9.94
N ASN A 32 16.18 -8.66 -9.10
CA ASN A 32 16.03 -8.62 -7.65
C ASN A 32 16.37 -7.23 -7.13
N LYS A 33 15.51 -6.67 -6.31
CA LYS A 33 15.82 -5.47 -5.54
C LYS A 33 16.27 -5.83 -4.13
N PRO A 34 17.05 -4.98 -3.46
CA PRO A 34 17.39 -5.17 -2.05
C PRO A 34 16.15 -5.29 -1.17
N SER A 35 16.19 -6.16 -0.17
CA SER A 35 15.12 -6.24 0.84
C SER A 35 15.01 -4.94 1.61
N ARG A 36 13.78 -4.56 1.95
CA ARG A 36 13.49 -3.33 2.69
C ARG A 36 12.63 -3.63 3.90
N SER A 37 12.91 -2.94 5.01
CA SER A 37 12.06 -2.96 6.18
C SER A 37 11.05 -1.82 6.09
N LEU A 38 9.76 -2.15 6.06
CA LEU A 38 8.67 -1.20 5.93
C LEU A 38 7.85 -1.15 7.22
N GLN A 39 7.66 0.05 7.74
CA GLN A 39 6.79 0.31 8.88
C GLN A 39 5.60 1.11 8.38
N ASN A 40 4.42 0.54 8.48
CA ASN A 40 3.19 1.14 8.00
C ASN A 40 2.24 1.39 9.16
N ALA A 41 1.56 2.51 9.14
CA ALA A 41 0.43 2.78 10.03
C ALA A 41 -0.77 3.19 9.19
N TYR A 42 -1.93 2.64 9.55
CA TYR A 42 -3.19 2.88 8.85
C TYR A 42 -4.10 3.70 9.75
N TYR A 43 -4.69 4.74 9.21
CA TYR A 43 -5.42 5.76 9.94
C TYR A 43 -6.87 5.86 9.52
N ASP A 44 -7.72 6.15 10.46
CA ASP A 44 -9.11 6.57 10.23
C ASP A 44 -9.59 7.35 11.45
N THR A 45 -10.82 7.82 11.41
CA THR A 45 -11.51 8.40 12.57
C THR A 45 -12.16 7.30 13.43
N PRO A 46 -12.55 7.62 14.68
CA PRO A 46 -13.28 6.65 15.52
C PRO A 46 -14.54 6.07 14.88
N SER A 47 -15.25 6.86 14.09
CA SER A 47 -16.45 6.45 13.37
C SER A 47 -16.19 5.82 12.00
N ARG A 48 -14.93 5.63 11.62
CA ARG A 48 -14.52 5.00 10.35
C ARG A 48 -15.03 5.76 9.12
N GLU A 49 -14.87 7.06 9.13
CA GLU A 49 -15.36 7.92 8.05
C GLU A 49 -14.62 7.71 6.72
N LEU A 50 -13.31 7.44 6.76
CA LEU A 50 -12.56 7.12 5.54
C LEU A 50 -13.00 5.77 4.97
N ARG A 51 -13.14 4.76 5.82
CA ARG A 51 -13.62 3.44 5.38
C ARG A 51 -15.01 3.51 4.75
N ALA A 52 -15.90 4.34 5.30
CA ALA A 52 -17.24 4.53 4.76
C ALA A 52 -17.22 5.10 3.32
N LEU A 53 -16.17 5.83 2.97
CA LEU A 53 -15.96 6.38 1.63
C LEU A 53 -15.05 5.51 0.75
N ASP A 54 -14.69 4.31 1.23
CA ASP A 54 -13.73 3.40 0.58
C ASP A 54 -12.37 4.08 0.31
N ILE A 55 -11.93 4.89 1.27
CA ILE A 55 -10.64 5.58 1.25
C ILE A 55 -9.69 4.89 2.23
N GLY A 56 -8.49 4.57 1.77
CA GLY A 56 -7.39 4.11 2.61
C GLY A 56 -6.36 5.21 2.84
N LEU A 57 -5.96 5.42 4.09
CA LEU A 57 -4.89 6.33 4.48
C LEU A 57 -3.80 5.57 5.22
N ARG A 58 -2.58 5.67 4.70
CA ARG A 58 -1.42 5.00 5.25
C ARG A 58 -0.24 5.96 5.34
N THR A 59 0.53 5.84 6.42
CA THR A 59 1.91 6.34 6.47
C THR A 59 2.86 5.16 6.33
N ARG A 60 3.96 5.35 5.63
CA ARG A 60 5.00 4.33 5.44
C ARG A 60 6.35 4.94 5.69
N CYS A 61 7.12 4.33 6.55
CA CYS A 61 8.50 4.72 6.83
C CYS A 61 9.46 3.60 6.44
N CYS A 62 10.55 3.99 5.80
CA CYS A 62 11.65 3.13 5.42
C CYS A 62 12.94 3.96 5.43
N ASP A 63 13.99 3.48 6.12
CA ASP A 63 15.29 4.14 6.18
C ASP A 63 15.21 5.63 6.58
N ASN A 64 14.43 5.94 7.60
CA ASN A 64 14.18 7.31 8.10
C ASN A 64 13.47 8.25 7.11
N GLN A 65 12.94 7.73 6.04
CA GLN A 65 12.09 8.47 5.12
C GLN A 65 10.65 7.98 5.22
N CYS A 66 9.73 8.92 5.36
CA CYS A 66 8.31 8.59 5.46
C CYS A 66 7.53 9.20 4.31
N GLU A 67 6.47 8.53 3.93
CA GLU A 67 5.48 9.01 2.96
C GLU A 67 4.07 8.74 3.48
N GLN A 68 3.13 9.52 3.01
CA GLN A 68 1.71 9.26 3.20
C GLN A 68 1.05 8.91 1.88
N THR A 69 0.10 8.01 1.93
CA THR A 69 -0.59 7.50 0.76
C THR A 69 -2.09 7.52 0.99
N ILE A 70 -2.80 8.07 0.01
CA ILE A 70 -4.26 7.97 -0.10
C ILE A 70 -4.58 7.03 -1.26
N LYS A 71 -5.41 6.02 -0.99
CA LYS A 71 -6.05 5.19 -2.00
C LYS A 71 -7.54 5.48 -2.00
N LEU A 72 -8.05 5.93 -3.14
CA LEU A 72 -9.47 6.22 -3.30
C LEU A 72 -10.26 4.99 -3.75
N ALA A 73 -11.58 5.09 -3.71
CA ALA A 73 -12.47 4.07 -4.23
C ALA A 73 -12.13 3.73 -5.69
N GLY A 74 -12.15 2.46 -6.02
CA GLY A 74 -11.80 1.97 -7.33
C GLY A 74 -12.68 0.80 -7.73
N GLU A 75 -12.19 -0.02 -8.66
CA GLU A 75 -12.90 -1.16 -9.21
C GLU A 75 -12.17 -2.47 -8.92
N VAL A 76 -12.94 -3.55 -8.83
CA VAL A 76 -12.41 -4.91 -8.75
C VAL A 76 -12.97 -5.69 -9.92
N VAL A 77 -12.10 -6.14 -10.81
CA VAL A 77 -12.46 -6.93 -12.00
C VAL A 77 -11.65 -8.22 -11.99
N GLY A 78 -12.32 -9.37 -11.84
CA GLY A 78 -11.66 -10.68 -11.84
C GLY A 78 -10.61 -10.83 -10.72
N GLY A 79 -10.83 -10.21 -9.57
CA GLY A 79 -9.87 -10.19 -8.45
C GLY A 79 -8.76 -9.13 -8.58
N LEU A 80 -8.71 -8.40 -9.69
CA LEU A 80 -7.75 -7.34 -9.92
C LEU A 80 -8.29 -6.02 -9.35
N HIS A 81 -7.54 -5.41 -8.43
CA HIS A 81 -7.87 -4.13 -7.83
C HIS A 81 -7.28 -2.99 -8.64
N GLN A 82 -8.12 -2.01 -9.01
CA GLN A 82 -7.71 -0.77 -9.69
C GLN A 82 -8.19 0.41 -8.87
N ARG A 83 -7.25 1.16 -8.26
CA ARG A 83 -7.59 2.30 -7.39
C ARG A 83 -6.68 3.48 -7.69
N PRO A 84 -7.23 4.70 -7.75
CA PRO A 84 -6.40 5.90 -7.75
C PRO A 84 -5.56 5.97 -6.47
N GLU A 85 -4.29 6.30 -6.62
CA GLU A 85 -3.35 6.39 -5.51
C GLU A 85 -2.60 7.73 -5.58
N TYR A 86 -2.47 8.37 -4.43
CA TYR A 86 -1.73 9.61 -4.27
C TYR A 86 -0.70 9.45 -3.16
N ASN A 87 0.55 9.76 -3.46
CA ASN A 87 1.67 9.65 -2.54
C ASN A 87 2.33 11.01 -2.34
N LEU A 88 2.60 11.37 -1.10
CA LEU A 88 3.36 12.57 -0.75
C LEU A 88 4.44 12.25 0.27
N PRO A 89 5.62 12.87 0.16
CA PRO A 89 6.61 12.83 1.24
C PRO A 89 6.00 13.35 2.53
N LEU A 90 6.41 12.80 3.66
CA LEU A 90 5.90 13.17 4.96
C LEU A 90 7.07 13.50 5.90
N GLU A 91 7.04 14.68 6.49
CA GLU A 91 7.92 15.02 7.58
C GLU A 91 7.32 14.48 8.89
N GLY A 92 8.05 13.61 9.58
CA GLY A 92 7.53 12.92 10.74
C GLY A 92 6.68 11.70 10.37
N THR A 93 5.79 11.29 11.26
CA THR A 93 5.03 10.04 11.14
C THR A 93 3.51 10.24 11.12
N ARG A 94 3.03 11.45 11.42
CA ARG A 94 1.60 11.75 11.46
C ARG A 94 1.11 12.19 10.08
N PRO A 95 0.01 11.61 9.56
CA PRO A 95 -0.52 12.00 8.26
C PRO A 95 -1.07 13.43 8.28
N ASP A 96 -0.99 14.07 7.13
CA ASP A 96 -1.53 15.42 6.88
C ASP A 96 -2.43 15.38 5.65
N LEU A 97 -3.74 15.23 5.85
CA LEU A 97 -4.71 15.18 4.77
C LEU A 97 -4.78 16.49 3.97
N LEU A 98 -4.52 17.61 4.63
CA LEU A 98 -4.63 18.92 3.99
C LEU A 98 -3.46 19.21 3.03
N ALA A 99 -2.41 18.41 3.07
CA ALA A 99 -1.31 18.49 2.11
C ALA A 99 -1.68 17.96 0.71
N PHE A 100 -2.72 17.15 0.60
CA PHE A 100 -3.21 16.66 -0.69
C PHE A 100 -4.06 17.71 -1.40
N ASP A 101 -4.06 17.69 -2.74
CA ASP A 101 -4.92 18.54 -3.54
C ASP A 101 -6.39 18.34 -3.15
N ALA A 102 -7.08 19.44 -2.87
CA ALA A 102 -8.49 19.40 -2.48
C ALA A 102 -9.40 18.75 -3.54
N ALA A 103 -8.98 18.76 -4.80
CA ALA A 103 -9.76 18.19 -5.90
C ALA A 103 -9.85 16.66 -5.87
N ILE A 104 -8.98 15.97 -5.10
CA ILE A 104 -9.02 14.51 -5.03
C ILE A 104 -10.16 13.97 -4.17
N TRP A 105 -10.66 14.78 -3.23
CA TRP A 105 -11.62 14.31 -2.25
C TRP A 105 -13.03 14.18 -2.82
N PRO A 106 -13.80 13.16 -2.39
CA PRO A 106 -15.20 13.07 -2.77
C PRO A 106 -15.99 14.31 -2.40
N HIS A 107 -16.97 14.65 -3.24
CA HIS A 107 -17.85 15.79 -2.98
C HIS A 107 -18.55 15.64 -1.61
N GLY A 108 -18.54 16.70 -0.82
CA GLY A 108 -19.18 16.73 0.49
C GLY A 108 -18.36 16.13 1.63
N MET A 109 -17.15 15.62 1.37
CA MET A 109 -16.27 15.11 2.42
C MET A 109 -15.77 16.26 3.30
N GLN A 110 -15.90 16.08 4.61
CA GLN A 110 -15.44 17.06 5.61
C GLN A 110 -13.97 16.80 5.97
N VAL A 111 -13.07 17.18 5.07
CA VAL A 111 -11.63 16.82 5.17
C VAL A 111 -11.00 17.35 6.46
N GLY A 112 -11.25 18.60 6.82
CA GLY A 112 -10.69 19.23 8.04
C GLY A 112 -11.13 18.51 9.31
N SER A 113 -12.41 18.17 9.42
CA SER A 113 -12.96 17.43 10.57
C SER A 113 -12.37 16.02 10.66
N ILE A 114 -12.24 15.33 9.55
CA ILE A 114 -11.61 14.01 9.50
C ILE A 114 -10.15 14.12 9.91
N ALA A 115 -9.42 15.10 9.37
CA ALA A 115 -8.00 15.31 9.69
C ALA A 115 -7.76 15.53 11.19
N ASP A 116 -8.65 16.27 11.84
CA ASP A 116 -8.54 16.55 13.28
C ASP A 116 -8.81 15.34 14.17
N ASN A 117 -9.46 14.31 13.66
CA ASN A 117 -9.90 13.13 14.42
C ASN A 117 -9.18 11.83 13.99
N LEU A 118 -8.14 11.92 13.19
CA LEU A 118 -7.37 10.76 12.76
C LEU A 118 -6.61 10.12 13.93
N TYR A 119 -6.62 8.81 13.96
CA TYR A 119 -5.76 8.03 14.85
C TYR A 119 -5.32 6.73 14.16
N PRO A 120 -4.21 6.12 14.60
CA PRO A 120 -3.76 4.86 14.01
C PRO A 120 -4.68 3.73 14.45
N ILE A 121 -5.21 2.98 13.48
CA ILE A 121 -6.10 1.84 13.71
C ILE A 121 -5.30 0.56 13.91
N PHE A 122 -4.35 0.35 13.02
CA PHE A 122 -3.41 -0.75 13.08
C PHE A 122 -2.11 -0.37 12.38
N SER A 123 -1.08 -1.13 12.65
CA SER A 123 0.23 -0.99 12.02
C SER A 123 0.71 -2.32 11.48
N THR A 124 1.61 -2.27 10.51
CA THR A 124 2.30 -3.44 9.97
C THR A 124 3.79 -3.18 9.96
N ASN A 125 4.57 -4.21 10.26
CA ASN A 125 6.02 -4.20 10.13
C ASN A 125 6.40 -5.36 9.24
N PHE A 126 6.87 -5.07 8.03
CA PHE A 126 7.24 -6.07 7.05
C PHE A 126 8.68 -5.93 6.62
N ILE A 127 9.29 -7.08 6.32
CA ILE A 127 10.43 -7.12 5.42
C ILE A 127 9.90 -7.46 4.04
N ARG A 128 10.15 -6.57 3.10
CA ARG A 128 9.68 -6.71 1.71
C ARG A 128 10.80 -7.19 0.81
N ARG A 129 10.56 -8.27 0.11
CA ARG A 129 11.36 -8.70 -1.02
C ARG A 129 10.65 -8.31 -2.30
N THR A 130 11.38 -7.77 -3.25
CA THR A 130 10.82 -7.27 -4.52
C THR A 130 11.57 -7.85 -5.70
N TRP A 131 10.82 -8.34 -6.69
CA TRP A 131 11.31 -8.77 -7.99
C TRP A 131 10.61 -7.97 -9.07
N LEU A 132 11.39 -7.36 -9.96
CA LEU A 132 10.87 -6.80 -11.20
C LEU A 132 11.03 -7.85 -12.28
N ILE A 133 9.92 -8.25 -12.90
CA ILE A 133 9.93 -9.26 -13.93
C ILE A 133 9.39 -8.72 -15.24
N GLU A 134 9.90 -9.28 -16.33
CA GLU A 134 9.34 -9.11 -17.66
C GLU A 134 8.91 -10.47 -18.18
N THR A 135 7.69 -10.55 -18.69
CA THR A 135 7.14 -11.78 -19.26
C THR A 135 7.52 -11.90 -20.74
N ASP A 136 7.34 -13.09 -21.33
CA ASP A 136 7.58 -13.30 -22.75
C ASP A 136 6.76 -12.37 -23.66
N SER A 137 5.58 -11.94 -23.20
CA SER A 137 4.74 -10.98 -23.92
C SER A 137 5.21 -9.51 -23.79
N GLY A 138 6.26 -9.25 -23.01
CA GLY A 138 6.77 -7.90 -22.74
C GLY A 138 6.08 -7.17 -21.59
N ALA A 139 5.17 -7.82 -20.87
CA ALA A 139 4.55 -7.23 -19.69
C ALA A 139 5.56 -7.10 -18.55
N LYS A 140 5.54 -5.95 -17.87
CA LYS A 140 6.37 -5.68 -16.70
C LYS A 140 5.53 -5.79 -15.45
N ILE A 141 5.99 -6.61 -14.51
CA ILE A 141 5.27 -6.90 -13.27
C ILE A 141 6.22 -6.73 -12.09
N GLU A 142 5.77 -6.05 -11.07
CA GLU A 142 6.43 -6.02 -9.78
C GLU A 142 5.81 -7.09 -8.88
N VAL A 143 6.62 -8.02 -8.43
CA VAL A 143 6.22 -9.05 -7.47
C VAL A 143 6.85 -8.72 -6.13
N VAL A 144 6.02 -8.60 -5.10
CA VAL A 144 6.49 -8.35 -3.73
C VAL A 144 6.06 -9.47 -2.82
N LEU A 145 6.94 -9.83 -1.89
CA LEU A 145 6.66 -10.75 -0.80
C LEU A 145 6.90 -10.02 0.51
N ASP A 146 5.83 -9.83 1.27
CA ASP A 146 5.88 -9.20 2.58
C ASP A 146 5.78 -10.25 3.67
N LYS A 147 6.78 -10.26 4.56
CA LYS A 147 6.81 -11.11 5.74
C LYS A 147 6.99 -10.25 6.98
N GLY A 148 6.08 -10.39 7.92
CA GLY A 148 6.10 -9.59 9.14
C GLY A 148 4.87 -9.79 9.97
N GLU A 149 4.48 -8.73 10.66
CA GLU A 149 3.36 -8.77 11.61
C GLU A 149 2.40 -7.61 11.43
N ILE A 150 1.18 -7.82 11.87
CA ILE A 150 0.12 -6.81 11.95
C ILE A 150 -0.21 -6.64 13.42
N SER A 151 -0.19 -5.38 13.89
CA SER A 151 -0.52 -5.01 15.25
C SER A 151 -1.74 -4.11 15.26
N ALA A 152 -2.78 -4.49 15.99
CA ALA A 152 -3.94 -3.63 16.21
C ALA A 152 -3.64 -2.64 17.33
N SER A 153 -4.04 -1.39 17.13
CA SER A 153 -4.07 -0.38 18.19
C SER A 153 -5.26 -0.70 19.08
N GLY A 154 -4.99 -1.28 20.24
CA GLY A 154 -6.00 -1.62 21.24
C GLY A 154 -6.53 -0.40 21.97
#